data_8a6ea2cf1a45492589e78de2cd9f4dda
#
_entry.id   8a6ea2cf1a45492589e78de2cd9f4dda
#
_cell.length_a   1.000
_cell.length_b   1.000
_cell.length_c   1.000
_cell.angle_alpha   90.00
_cell.angle_beta   90.00
_cell.angle_gamma   90.00
#
_symmetry.space_group_name_H-M   'P 1'
#
loop_
_entity.id
_entity.type
_entity.pdbx_description
1 polymer ?
#
loop_
_entity_poly.entity_id
_entity_poly.type
_entity_poly.pdbx_seq_one_letter_code
_entity_poly.pdbx_strand_id
1 'polypeptide(L)'
;MHGLWTLGHRTRLRKCGITMFDYQTISVEAKGGVHWLTLNRPESLNAINTQMATELRDYFSGLFQDRTCRVVVMKGAGRAYCAGLDIKDHAGLVEAPFGGGFGFQGHLADVYIKMRRCPQPIISLVHGAASGGGFAFALASDIRIAGESMKMNSAFIKIGLSSCDMG
;
A
#
# COMPACT_ATOMS: atom_id res chain seq x y z
N MET A 1 -21.20 28.92 -14.03
CA MET A 1 -21.01 27.60 -14.68
C MET A 1 -19.75 26.99 -14.14
N HIS A 2 -19.86 26.12 -13.13
CA HIS A 2 -18.73 25.43 -12.52
C HIS A 2 -18.63 24.04 -13.14
N GLY A 3 -17.58 23.83 -13.93
CA GLY A 3 -17.29 22.54 -14.57
C GLY A 3 -16.91 21.50 -13.50
N LEU A 4 -17.74 20.49 -13.32
CA LEU A 4 -17.41 19.27 -12.61
C LEU A 4 -16.40 18.48 -13.47
N TRP A 5 -15.15 18.45 -13.04
CA TRP A 5 -14.21 17.44 -13.46
C TRP A 5 -14.45 16.17 -12.65
N THR A 6 -15.11 15.20 -13.24
CA THR A 6 -15.27 13.85 -12.67
C THR A 6 -13.97 13.07 -12.86
N LEU A 7 -13.05 13.20 -11.94
CA LEU A 7 -12.03 12.21 -11.68
C LEU A 7 -12.67 11.10 -10.83
N GLY A 8 -12.53 9.85 -11.26
CA GLY A 8 -13.14 8.62 -10.77
C GLY A 8 -13.71 8.65 -9.35
N HIS A 9 -14.92 8.13 -9.22
CA HIS A 9 -15.77 8.18 -8.03
C HIS A 9 -15.06 7.72 -6.76
N ARG A 10 -14.54 8.67 -5.97
CA ARG A 10 -14.15 8.44 -4.58
C ARG A 10 -15.16 9.14 -3.70
N THR A 11 -16.01 8.39 -3.05
CA THR A 11 -16.93 8.93 -2.05
C THR A 11 -16.10 9.32 -0.82
N ARG A 12 -15.94 10.62 -0.59
CA ARG A 12 -15.36 11.15 0.65
C ARG A 12 -16.48 11.26 1.68
N LEU A 13 -16.46 10.41 2.69
CA LEU A 13 -17.35 10.51 3.83
C LEU A 13 -16.70 11.39 4.91
N ARG A 14 -17.36 12.47 5.32
CA ARG A 14 -16.93 13.29 6.46
C ARG A 14 -17.73 12.90 7.70
N LYS A 15 -17.06 12.38 8.72
CA LYS A 15 -17.64 12.11 10.01
C LYS A 15 -16.78 12.78 11.09
N CYS A 16 -17.35 13.76 11.81
CA CYS A 16 -16.71 14.42 12.96
C CYS A 16 -15.28 14.96 12.70
N GLY A 17 -15.05 15.66 11.56
CA GLY A 17 -13.74 16.24 11.21
C GLY A 17 -12.71 15.23 10.63
N ILE A 18 -13.12 13.98 10.43
CA ILE A 18 -12.31 12.93 9.81
C ILE A 18 -12.83 12.71 8.39
N THR A 19 -11.93 12.72 7.39
CA THR A 19 -12.26 12.33 6.02
C THR A 19 -11.87 10.87 5.84
N MET A 20 -12.83 10.03 5.46
CA MET A 20 -12.63 8.62 5.12
C MET A 20 -12.73 8.43 3.61
N PHE A 21 -11.93 7.54 3.08
CA PHE A 21 -11.93 7.15 1.67
C PHE A 21 -12.57 5.77 1.54
N ASP A 22 -13.37 5.58 0.50
CA ASP A 22 -14.05 4.31 0.24
C ASP A 22 -13.11 3.33 -0.48
N TYR A 23 -12.33 2.59 0.31
CA TYR A 23 -11.47 1.51 -0.13
C TYR A 23 -11.89 0.20 0.55
N GLN A 24 -11.58 -0.95 -0.07
CA GLN A 24 -11.98 -2.28 0.41
C GLN A 24 -10.87 -2.97 1.20
N THR A 25 -9.61 -2.81 0.77
CA THR A 25 -8.45 -3.53 1.31
C THR A 25 -7.50 -2.65 2.08
N ILE A 26 -7.68 -1.34 2.00
CA ILE A 26 -7.00 -0.35 2.83
C ILE A 26 -8.03 0.56 3.48
N SER A 27 -7.68 1.20 4.58
CA SER A 27 -8.46 2.31 5.13
C SER A 27 -7.58 3.54 5.29
N VAL A 28 -8.16 4.71 5.02
CA VAL A 28 -7.46 5.99 5.16
C VAL A 28 -8.30 6.93 5.99
N GLU A 29 -7.76 7.33 7.13
CA GLU A 29 -8.35 8.34 8.01
C GLU A 29 -7.51 9.61 7.96
N ALA A 30 -8.09 10.71 7.53
CA ALA A 30 -7.42 12.02 7.50
C ALA A 30 -7.83 12.87 8.68
N LYS A 31 -6.88 13.23 9.55
CA LYS A 31 -7.10 14.06 10.74
C LYS A 31 -5.93 15.01 10.96
N GLY A 32 -6.18 16.31 11.01
CA GLY A 32 -5.18 17.32 11.36
C GLY A 32 -3.96 17.36 10.41
N GLY A 33 -4.15 17.03 9.12
CA GLY A 33 -3.07 16.95 8.14
C GLY A 33 -2.28 15.63 8.17
N VAL A 34 -2.64 14.69 9.03
CA VAL A 34 -2.09 13.32 9.08
C VAL A 34 -3.06 12.37 8.38
N HIS A 35 -2.58 11.62 7.40
CA HIS A 35 -3.29 10.50 6.82
C HIS A 35 -2.82 9.20 7.47
N TRP A 36 -3.74 8.51 8.15
CA TRP A 36 -3.52 7.20 8.73
C TRP A 36 -3.94 6.14 7.70
N LEU A 37 -2.97 5.64 6.95
CA LEU A 37 -3.16 4.56 5.97
C LEU A 37 -2.98 3.22 6.66
N THR A 38 -4.03 2.42 6.71
CA THR A 38 -4.01 1.08 7.29
C THR A 38 -4.21 0.04 6.20
N LEU A 39 -3.27 -0.90 6.03
CA LEU A 39 -3.49 -2.11 5.25
C LEU A 39 -4.51 -2.97 6.01
N ASN A 40 -5.65 -3.29 5.41
CA ASN A 40 -6.83 -3.80 6.12
C ASN A 40 -7.35 -5.12 5.56
N ARG A 41 -6.47 -6.12 5.54
CA ARG A 41 -6.78 -7.53 5.28
C ARG A 41 -6.16 -8.41 6.38
N PRO A 42 -6.51 -8.21 7.67
CA PRO A 42 -5.84 -8.87 8.79
C PRO A 42 -5.95 -10.40 8.75
N GLU A 43 -7.01 -10.95 8.18
CA GLU A 43 -7.24 -12.40 7.97
C GLU A 43 -6.18 -13.04 7.07
N SER A 44 -5.65 -12.26 6.12
CA SER A 44 -4.58 -12.66 5.19
C SER A 44 -3.22 -12.05 5.59
N LEU A 45 -3.04 -11.59 6.84
CA LEU A 45 -1.83 -10.90 7.31
C LEU A 45 -1.47 -9.69 6.43
N ASN A 46 -2.46 -9.00 5.90
CA ASN A 46 -2.33 -7.87 4.99
C ASN A 46 -1.54 -8.20 3.71
N ALA A 47 -1.65 -9.45 3.23
CA ALA A 47 -1.04 -9.86 1.98
C ALA A 47 -1.60 -9.04 0.80
N ILE A 48 -0.71 -8.69 -0.13
CA ILE A 48 -1.00 -7.79 -1.26
C ILE A 48 -1.68 -8.58 -2.36
N ASN A 49 -2.98 -8.35 -2.55
CA ASN A 49 -3.71 -8.80 -3.71
C ASN A 49 -3.81 -7.69 -4.76
N THR A 50 -4.36 -8.01 -5.93
CA THR A 50 -4.53 -7.06 -7.05
C THR A 50 -5.34 -5.82 -6.64
N GLN A 51 -6.37 -6.00 -5.82
CA GLN A 51 -7.21 -4.91 -5.32
C GLN A 51 -6.40 -3.95 -4.44
N MET A 52 -5.63 -4.47 -3.47
CA MET A 52 -4.80 -3.65 -2.59
C MET A 52 -3.74 -2.87 -3.37
N ALA A 53 -3.07 -3.50 -4.34
CA ALA A 53 -2.10 -2.82 -5.19
C ALA A 53 -2.75 -1.67 -5.96
N THR A 54 -3.96 -1.89 -6.51
CA THR A 54 -4.73 -0.87 -7.23
C THR A 54 -5.11 0.30 -6.30
N GLU A 55 -5.62 0.02 -5.12
CA GLU A 55 -6.04 1.04 -4.15
C GLU A 55 -4.85 1.86 -3.64
N LEU A 56 -3.71 1.22 -3.34
CA LEU A 56 -2.49 1.91 -2.93
C LEU A 56 -1.95 2.81 -4.04
N ARG A 57 -1.88 2.29 -5.28
CA ARG A 57 -1.45 3.08 -6.44
C ARG A 57 -2.31 4.31 -6.62
N ASP A 58 -3.60 4.15 -6.49
CA ASP A 58 -4.59 5.18 -6.63
C ASP A 58 -4.47 6.23 -5.51
N TYR A 59 -4.34 5.78 -4.26
CA TYR A 59 -4.13 6.64 -3.10
C TYR A 59 -2.87 7.50 -3.24
N PHE A 60 -1.71 6.89 -3.51
CA PHE A 60 -0.46 7.63 -3.64
C PHE A 60 -0.44 8.55 -4.86
N SER A 61 -1.14 8.20 -5.95
CA SER A 61 -1.32 9.13 -7.09
C SER A 61 -2.09 10.39 -6.70
N GLY A 62 -3.11 10.25 -5.86
CA GLY A 62 -3.91 11.37 -5.40
C GLY A 62 -3.18 12.34 -4.48
N LEU A 63 -2.14 11.87 -3.77
CA LEU A 63 -1.37 12.69 -2.82
C LEU A 63 -0.60 13.82 -3.49
N PHE A 64 -0.21 13.69 -4.76
CA PHE A 64 0.47 14.74 -5.51
C PHE A 64 -0.33 16.06 -5.57
N GLN A 65 -1.64 15.96 -5.56
CA GLN A 65 -2.54 17.11 -5.63
C GLN A 65 -3.18 17.45 -4.28
N ASP A 66 -3.00 16.60 -3.27
CA ASP A 66 -3.58 16.81 -1.94
C ASP A 66 -2.69 17.74 -1.11
N ARG A 67 -3.08 19.00 -1.02
CA ARG A 67 -2.41 20.02 -0.21
C ARG A 67 -2.82 19.99 1.27
N THR A 68 -3.76 19.13 1.65
CA THR A 68 -4.24 19.02 3.02
C THR A 68 -3.47 17.95 3.80
N CYS A 69 -2.94 16.93 3.12
CA CYS A 69 -2.09 15.91 3.69
C CYS A 69 -0.66 16.45 3.87
N ARG A 70 -0.13 16.39 5.07
CA ARG A 70 1.23 16.80 5.42
C ARG A 70 2.16 15.61 5.68
N VAL A 71 1.60 14.49 6.13
CA VAL A 71 2.34 13.27 6.44
C VAL A 71 1.42 12.07 6.32
N VAL A 72 1.95 10.96 5.84
CA VAL A 72 1.26 9.66 5.82
C VAL A 72 1.86 8.76 6.88
N VAL A 73 1.02 8.19 7.74
CA VAL A 73 1.40 7.15 8.69
C VAL A 73 0.82 5.83 8.20
N MET A 74 1.68 4.91 7.77
CA MET A 74 1.29 3.62 7.20
C MET A 74 1.46 2.50 8.22
N LYS A 75 0.43 1.67 8.40
CA LYS A 75 0.43 0.53 9.33
C LYS A 75 -0.37 -0.65 8.77
N GLY A 76 -0.22 -1.83 9.36
CA GLY A 76 -1.09 -2.98 9.12
C GLY A 76 -2.17 -3.13 10.19
N ALA A 77 -3.34 -3.62 9.81
CA ALA A 77 -4.35 -4.08 10.76
C ALA A 77 -3.97 -5.46 11.33
N GLY A 78 -4.38 -5.74 12.56
CA GLY A 78 -4.17 -7.03 13.21
C GLY A 78 -2.72 -7.28 13.62
N ARG A 79 -2.24 -8.52 13.47
CA ARG A 79 -0.97 -9.01 14.04
C ARG A 79 0.25 -8.84 13.15
N ALA A 80 0.11 -8.33 11.93
CA ALA A 80 1.19 -8.19 10.96
C ALA A 80 1.12 -6.85 10.23
N TYR A 81 2.27 -6.32 9.85
CA TYR A 81 2.33 -5.17 8.97
C TYR A 81 1.87 -5.56 7.56
N CYS A 82 2.59 -6.48 6.89
CA CYS A 82 2.23 -7.03 5.59
C CYS A 82 3.08 -8.28 5.30
N ALA A 83 2.43 -9.41 5.03
CA ALA A 83 3.10 -10.68 4.75
C ALA A 83 3.71 -10.78 3.33
N GLY A 84 3.51 -9.77 2.48
CA GLY A 84 3.98 -9.76 1.09
C GLY A 84 2.88 -10.12 0.11
N LEU A 85 3.25 -10.70 -1.03
CA LEU A 85 2.32 -11.05 -2.08
C LEU A 85 1.29 -12.10 -1.64
N ASP A 86 0.03 -11.91 -1.99
CA ASP A 86 -1.02 -12.92 -1.80
C ASP A 86 -0.87 -14.01 -2.87
N ILE A 87 -0.18 -15.10 -2.52
CA ILE A 87 0.13 -16.20 -3.43
C ILE A 87 -1.15 -16.86 -3.96
N LYS A 88 -2.22 -16.86 -3.18
CA LYS A 88 -3.50 -17.47 -3.59
C LYS A 88 -4.19 -16.65 -4.69
N ASP A 89 -4.16 -15.33 -4.57
CA ASP A 89 -4.73 -14.42 -5.58
C ASP A 89 -3.91 -14.46 -6.89
N HIS A 90 -2.62 -14.79 -6.79
CA HIS A 90 -1.68 -14.77 -7.91
C HIS A 90 -1.33 -16.15 -8.48
N ALA A 91 -1.88 -17.23 -7.95
CA ALA A 91 -1.60 -18.59 -8.43
C ALA A 91 -1.84 -18.75 -9.94
N GLY A 92 -2.90 -18.14 -10.48
CA GLY A 92 -3.18 -18.15 -11.92
C GLY A 92 -2.28 -17.21 -12.76
N LEU A 93 -1.58 -16.25 -12.15
CA LEU A 93 -0.69 -15.34 -12.87
C LEU A 93 0.69 -15.96 -13.13
N VAL A 94 1.11 -16.89 -12.29
CA VAL A 94 2.38 -17.62 -12.47
C VAL A 94 2.30 -18.59 -13.65
N GLU A 95 1.13 -19.12 -13.94
CA GLU A 95 0.89 -20.08 -15.03
C GLU A 95 0.50 -19.41 -16.36
N ALA A 96 0.22 -18.11 -16.36
CA ALA A 96 -0.18 -17.39 -17.58
C ALA A 96 1.00 -17.24 -18.54
N PRO A 97 0.89 -17.67 -19.81
CA PRO A 97 1.94 -17.46 -20.80
C PRO A 97 2.14 -15.96 -21.02
N PHE A 98 3.39 -15.52 -21.08
CA PHE A 98 3.89 -14.18 -21.37
C PHE A 98 2.90 -13.03 -21.09
N GLY A 99 3.03 -12.41 -19.92
CA GLY A 99 2.35 -11.13 -19.61
C GLY A 99 1.62 -11.06 -18.27
N GLY A 100 1.04 -12.15 -17.75
CA GLY A 100 0.26 -12.09 -16.53
C GLY A 100 1.07 -11.69 -15.29
N GLY A 101 2.18 -12.36 -15.02
CA GLY A 101 3.08 -12.06 -13.90
C GLY A 101 3.80 -10.73 -14.05
N PHE A 102 4.26 -10.39 -15.26
CA PHE A 102 4.91 -9.09 -15.55
C PHE A 102 3.98 -7.90 -15.37
N GLY A 103 2.71 -8.05 -15.78
CA GLY A 103 1.71 -6.99 -15.62
C GLY A 103 1.48 -6.62 -14.15
N PHE A 104 1.35 -7.64 -13.29
CA PHE A 104 1.16 -7.39 -11.85
C PHE A 104 2.42 -6.85 -11.17
N GLN A 105 3.61 -7.38 -11.49
CA GLN A 105 4.87 -6.87 -10.96
C GLN A 105 5.08 -5.40 -11.33
N GLY A 106 4.82 -5.03 -12.59
CA GLY A 106 4.86 -3.62 -13.01
C GLY A 106 3.85 -2.75 -12.25
N HIS A 107 2.66 -3.29 -11.98
CA HIS A 107 1.63 -2.60 -11.22
C HIS A 107 2.04 -2.38 -9.76
N LEU A 108 2.66 -3.37 -9.13
CA LEU A 108 3.16 -3.28 -7.76
C LEU A 108 4.39 -2.35 -7.68
N ALA A 109 5.32 -2.45 -8.64
CA ALA A 109 6.47 -1.55 -8.71
C ALA A 109 6.04 -0.08 -8.83
N ASP A 110 4.96 0.22 -9.60
CA ASP A 110 4.41 1.57 -9.69
C ASP A 110 3.92 2.11 -8.33
N VAL A 111 3.44 1.25 -7.43
CA VAL A 111 3.08 1.66 -6.05
C VAL A 111 4.31 2.20 -5.33
N TYR A 112 5.43 1.45 -5.34
CA TYR A 112 6.67 1.88 -4.67
C TYR A 112 7.25 3.15 -5.29
N ILE A 113 7.22 3.26 -6.62
CA ILE A 113 7.64 4.47 -7.34
C ILE A 113 6.79 5.67 -6.88
N LYS A 114 5.48 5.51 -6.76
CA LYS A 114 4.58 6.58 -6.31
C LYS A 114 4.80 6.93 -4.84
N MET A 115 5.06 5.95 -3.98
CA MET A 115 5.47 6.19 -2.60
C MET A 115 6.73 7.06 -2.53
N ARG A 116 7.76 6.71 -3.32
CA ARG A 116 9.03 7.47 -3.34
C ARG A 116 8.92 8.86 -3.97
N ARG A 117 7.94 9.06 -4.83
CA ARG A 117 7.72 10.34 -5.53
C ARG A 117 6.70 11.24 -4.85
N CYS A 118 5.90 10.73 -3.91
CA CYS A 118 4.93 11.58 -3.24
C CYS A 118 5.64 12.63 -2.38
N PRO A 119 5.16 13.88 -2.39
CA PRO A 119 5.83 14.97 -1.67
C PRO A 119 5.64 14.90 -0.14
N GLN A 120 4.70 14.08 0.35
CA GLN A 120 4.45 13.91 1.77
C GLN A 120 5.39 12.85 2.34
N PRO A 121 6.07 13.10 3.47
CA PRO A 121 6.83 12.07 4.16
C PRO A 121 5.93 10.90 4.57
N ILE A 122 6.45 9.68 4.42
CA ILE A 122 5.77 8.44 4.80
C ILE A 122 6.47 7.82 6.00
N ILE A 123 5.72 7.60 7.07
CA ILE A 123 6.18 6.93 8.29
C ILE A 123 5.53 5.56 8.35
N SER A 124 6.31 4.48 8.29
CA SER A 124 5.81 3.12 8.49
C SER A 124 5.92 2.68 9.95
N LEU A 125 4.79 2.25 10.51
CA LEU A 125 4.72 1.61 11.82
C LEU A 125 4.75 0.09 11.62
N VAL A 126 5.93 -0.50 11.72
CA VAL A 126 6.16 -1.91 11.38
C VAL A 126 6.05 -2.78 12.61
N HIS A 127 5.10 -3.73 12.60
CA HIS A 127 4.92 -4.72 13.67
C HIS A 127 4.66 -6.11 13.06
N GLY A 128 4.97 -7.17 13.82
CA GLY A 128 4.81 -8.54 13.32
C GLY A 128 5.55 -8.79 12.01
N ALA A 129 4.94 -9.52 11.09
CA ALA A 129 5.55 -9.86 9.82
C ALA A 129 5.56 -8.68 8.83
N ALA A 130 6.73 -8.42 8.22
CA ALA A 130 6.94 -7.54 7.07
C ALA A 130 7.82 -8.30 6.07
N SER A 131 7.21 -9.02 5.13
CA SER A 131 7.91 -9.93 4.21
C SER A 131 7.69 -9.54 2.75
N GLY A 132 8.68 -9.79 1.89
CA GLY A 132 8.60 -9.55 0.45
C GLY A 132 8.08 -8.15 0.13
N GLY A 133 6.94 -8.02 -0.56
CA GLY A 133 6.32 -6.72 -0.85
C GLY A 133 6.01 -5.87 0.38
N GLY A 134 5.71 -6.48 1.53
CA GLY A 134 5.55 -5.76 2.79
C GLY A 134 6.87 -5.19 3.33
N PHE A 135 7.98 -5.93 3.15
CA PHE A 135 9.32 -5.42 3.41
C PHE A 135 9.64 -4.25 2.48
N ALA A 136 9.28 -4.35 1.19
CA ALA A 136 9.46 -3.28 0.22
C ALA A 136 8.67 -2.01 0.58
N PHE A 137 7.43 -2.11 1.09
CA PHE A 137 6.69 -0.94 1.61
C PHE A 137 7.44 -0.24 2.75
N ALA A 138 7.98 -1.02 3.69
CA ALA A 138 8.77 -0.45 4.77
C ALA A 138 10.02 0.26 4.26
N LEU A 139 10.72 -0.30 3.26
CA LEU A 139 11.90 0.31 2.65
C LEU A 139 11.55 1.55 1.82
N ALA A 140 10.42 1.55 1.12
CA ALA A 140 9.95 2.69 0.33
C ALA A 140 9.52 3.89 1.19
N SER A 141 9.27 3.68 2.49
CA SER A 141 8.93 4.74 3.45
C SER A 141 10.15 5.55 3.87
N ASP A 142 9.94 6.81 4.26
CA ASP A 142 11.03 7.70 4.68
C ASP A 142 11.50 7.37 6.11
N ILE A 143 10.55 7.08 7.01
CA ILE A 143 10.83 6.75 8.41
C ILE A 143 10.17 5.41 8.74
N ARG A 144 10.87 4.56 9.48
CA ARG A 144 10.39 3.27 9.99
C ARG A 144 10.45 3.27 11.50
N ILE A 145 9.30 3.02 12.12
CA ILE A 145 9.20 2.79 13.56
C ILE A 145 8.86 1.32 13.74
N ALA A 146 9.79 0.58 14.34
CA ALA A 146 9.68 -0.86 14.52
C ALA A 146 9.14 -1.19 15.92
N GLY A 147 8.08 -1.99 15.97
CA GLY A 147 7.64 -2.61 17.21
C GLY A 147 8.53 -3.80 17.56
N GLU A 148 8.58 -4.20 18.85
CA GLU A 148 9.40 -5.34 19.33
C GLU A 148 9.05 -6.66 18.64
N SER A 149 7.80 -6.84 18.20
CA SER A 149 7.33 -8.04 17.48
C SER A 149 7.72 -8.07 16.01
N MET A 150 8.39 -7.04 15.48
CA MET A 150 8.73 -6.90 14.09
C MET A 150 9.65 -8.03 13.60
N LYS A 151 9.28 -8.65 12.47
CA LYS A 151 10.10 -9.64 11.74
C LYS A 151 10.13 -9.27 10.28
N MET A 152 11.25 -8.71 9.82
CA MET A 152 11.44 -8.33 8.42
C MET A 152 12.18 -9.43 7.64
N ASN A 153 11.72 -9.71 6.41
CA ASN A 153 12.33 -10.71 5.55
C ASN A 153 12.14 -10.33 4.08
N SER A 154 13.23 -10.36 3.31
CA SER A 154 13.23 -10.12 1.86
C SER A 154 12.72 -11.32 1.04
N ALA A 155 11.81 -12.12 1.51
CA ALA A 155 11.37 -13.44 1.09
C ALA A 155 11.13 -13.69 -0.43
N PHE A 156 11.49 -12.78 -1.32
CA PHE A 156 11.30 -12.88 -2.77
C PHE A 156 11.89 -14.16 -3.37
N ILE A 157 13.10 -14.53 -2.97
CA ILE A 157 13.78 -15.72 -3.46
C ILE A 157 13.03 -17.02 -3.19
N LYS A 158 12.20 -17.06 -2.12
CA LYS A 158 11.42 -18.24 -1.74
C LYS A 158 10.30 -18.57 -2.74
N ILE A 159 9.91 -17.63 -3.56
CA ILE A 159 8.89 -17.78 -4.59
C ILE A 159 9.43 -17.53 -6.00
N GLY A 160 10.77 -17.60 -6.15
CA GLY A 160 11.44 -17.44 -7.44
C GLY A 160 11.42 -16.02 -8.01
N LEU A 161 11.15 -15.01 -7.20
CA LEU A 161 11.20 -13.61 -7.61
C LEU A 161 12.55 -12.98 -7.21
N SER A 162 13.08 -12.13 -8.08
CA SER A 162 14.15 -11.21 -7.70
C SER A 162 13.55 -10.07 -6.86
N SER A 163 14.39 -9.37 -6.10
CA SER A 163 13.98 -8.18 -5.34
C SER A 163 13.79 -6.95 -6.23
N CYS A 164 13.29 -7.14 -7.46
CA CYS A 164 13.15 -6.10 -8.48
C CYS A 164 12.22 -4.96 -8.09
N ASP A 165 11.41 -5.11 -7.04
CA ASP A 165 10.54 -4.06 -6.53
C ASP A 165 11.33 -2.89 -5.91
N MET A 166 12.59 -3.14 -5.50
CA MET A 166 13.43 -2.20 -4.74
C MET A 166 14.89 -2.22 -5.19
N GLY A 167 15.16 -2.73 -6.39
CA GLY A 167 16.48 -2.73 -6.99
C GLY A 167 16.94 -1.38 -7.51
#